data_6605da75189b2840f4dca54242fbca9c
#
_entry.id   6605da75189b2840f4dca54242fbca9c
#
_cell.length_a   1.000
_cell.length_b   1.000
_cell.length_c   1.000
_cell.angle_alpha   90.00
_cell.angle_beta   90.00
_cell.angle_gamma   90.00
#
_symmetry.space_group_name_H-M   'P 1'
#
loop_
_entity.id
_entity.type
_entity.pdbx_description
1 polymer ?
#
loop_
_entity_poly.entity_id
_entity_poly.type
_entity_poly.pdbx_seq_one_letter_code
_entity_poly.pdbx_strand_id
1 'polypeptide(L)'
;IMKRLSKSLAVGLLTVSMALASTAEACTNFLVTKGASKDGSTFITYAADSHTLYGELYYRRAATFPKGTMFTVIDWDSGRPLGQIEQVEHTYSVVGNMNEHQLAISETTYGGRPELEGQGVIDYGSLIYIALQRSKSAREAIQVMTDLVQEYGYYSSGESFTIADPREVWVMEMIGKGVGVKGAVWVAVRIPDDCISAHANQAR
;
A
#
# COMPACT_ATOMS: atom_id res chain seq x y z
N ILE A 1 -17.20 -53.38 -17.47
CA ILE A 1 -17.88 -52.07 -17.71
C ILE A 1 -17.51 -51.05 -16.64
N MET A 2 -17.25 -51.44 -15.37
CA MET A 2 -16.94 -50.51 -14.25
C MET A 2 -15.54 -49.85 -14.30
N LYS A 3 -14.54 -50.42 -14.97
CA LYS A 3 -13.16 -49.86 -15.01
C LYS A 3 -12.96 -48.65 -15.94
N ARG A 4 -13.86 -48.38 -16.88
CA ARG A 4 -13.77 -47.22 -17.77
C ARG A 4 -14.40 -45.94 -17.24
N LEU A 5 -15.38 -46.04 -16.32
CA LEU A 5 -16.02 -44.87 -15.72
C LEU A 5 -15.08 -44.10 -14.75
N SER A 6 -14.18 -44.83 -14.07
CA SER A 6 -13.30 -44.20 -13.06
C SER A 6 -12.23 -43.29 -13.66
N LYS A 7 -11.73 -43.57 -14.87
CA LYS A 7 -10.73 -42.77 -15.55
C LYS A 7 -11.30 -41.45 -16.10
N SER A 8 -12.50 -41.46 -16.61
CA SER A 8 -13.15 -40.25 -17.12
C SER A 8 -13.59 -39.31 -15.98
N LEU A 9 -13.99 -39.88 -14.82
CA LEU A 9 -14.31 -39.06 -13.65
C LEU A 9 -13.07 -38.41 -13.02
N ALA A 10 -11.94 -39.14 -12.98
CA ALA A 10 -10.68 -38.63 -12.46
C ALA A 10 -10.10 -37.51 -13.35
N VAL A 11 -10.21 -37.63 -14.67
CA VAL A 11 -9.77 -36.58 -15.61
C VAL A 11 -10.70 -35.35 -15.52
N GLY A 12 -12.00 -35.54 -15.36
CA GLY A 12 -12.96 -34.46 -15.18
C GLY A 12 -12.74 -33.68 -13.86
N LEU A 13 -12.41 -34.40 -12.77
CA LEU A 13 -12.08 -33.74 -11.50
C LEU A 13 -10.75 -32.94 -11.57
N LEU A 14 -9.74 -33.47 -12.27
CA LEU A 14 -8.45 -32.79 -12.44
C LEU A 14 -8.56 -31.52 -13.28
N THR A 15 -9.39 -31.55 -14.34
CA THR A 15 -9.62 -30.38 -15.20
C THR A 15 -10.46 -29.29 -14.51
N VAL A 16 -11.43 -29.68 -13.67
CA VAL A 16 -12.21 -28.73 -12.85
C VAL A 16 -11.34 -28.11 -11.75
N SER A 17 -10.44 -28.86 -11.14
CA SER A 17 -9.49 -28.32 -10.14
C SER A 17 -8.48 -27.34 -10.75
N MET A 18 -8.08 -27.53 -12.00
CA MET A 18 -7.21 -26.58 -12.71
C MET A 18 -7.96 -25.31 -13.16
N ALA A 19 -9.25 -25.38 -13.43
CA ALA A 19 -10.06 -24.21 -13.82
C ALA A 19 -10.44 -23.31 -12.64
N LEU A 20 -10.24 -23.77 -11.40
CA LEU A 20 -10.48 -23.02 -10.16
C LEU A 20 -9.19 -22.48 -9.53
N ALA A 21 -8.03 -22.64 -10.19
CA ALA A 21 -6.84 -21.89 -9.84
C ALA A 21 -7.06 -20.44 -10.29
N SER A 22 -7.78 -19.66 -9.50
CA SER A 22 -7.72 -18.21 -9.58
C SER A 22 -6.24 -17.84 -9.42
N THR A 23 -5.70 -17.09 -10.34
CA THR A 23 -4.43 -16.42 -10.16
C THR A 23 -4.60 -15.48 -8.97
N ALA A 24 -4.29 -15.96 -7.78
CA ALA A 24 -4.28 -15.10 -6.61
C ALA A 24 -3.05 -14.18 -6.76
N GLU A 25 -3.28 -12.93 -7.10
CA GLU A 25 -2.29 -11.90 -6.85
C GLU A 25 -2.17 -11.79 -5.34
N ALA A 26 -0.98 -12.00 -4.82
CA ALA A 26 -0.77 -12.09 -3.38
C ALA A 26 0.44 -11.26 -2.95
N CYS A 27 0.19 -10.01 -2.56
CA CYS A 27 1.21 -9.22 -1.87
C CYS A 27 1.45 -9.75 -0.45
N THR A 28 2.67 -9.62 0.06
CA THR A 28 3.00 -10.04 1.42
C THR A 28 4.04 -9.10 2.04
N ASN A 29 3.73 -8.61 3.23
CA ASN A 29 4.64 -7.78 4.03
C ASN A 29 4.93 -8.44 5.38
N PHE A 30 6.21 -8.43 5.77
CA PHE A 30 6.64 -8.74 7.13
C PHE A 30 7.10 -7.47 7.82
N LEU A 31 6.83 -7.39 9.11
CA LEU A 31 7.16 -6.27 9.98
C LEU A 31 7.92 -6.80 11.19
N VAL A 32 9.10 -6.25 11.44
CA VAL A 32 9.91 -6.60 12.61
C VAL A 32 10.21 -5.33 13.39
N THR A 33 9.81 -5.31 14.65
CA THR A 33 10.06 -4.17 15.53
C THR A 33 11.44 -4.25 16.15
N LYS A 34 11.93 -3.15 16.69
CA LYS A 34 13.30 -3.04 17.26
C LYS A 34 13.62 -4.04 18.37
N GLY A 35 12.63 -4.40 19.19
CA GLY A 35 12.82 -5.38 20.27
C GLY A 35 12.81 -6.84 19.78
N ALA A 36 12.26 -7.10 18.60
CA ALA A 36 12.25 -8.41 17.96
C ALA A 36 13.47 -8.64 17.04
N SER A 37 14.21 -7.59 16.70
CA SER A 37 15.41 -7.66 15.89
C SER A 37 16.66 -7.87 16.74
N LYS A 38 17.71 -8.45 16.13
CA LYS A 38 18.98 -8.75 16.84
C LYS A 38 19.76 -7.49 17.22
N ASP A 39 19.67 -6.45 16.40
CA ASP A 39 20.49 -5.23 16.48
C ASP A 39 19.69 -3.97 16.87
N GLY A 40 18.41 -4.14 17.20
CA GLY A 40 17.54 -3.02 17.57
C GLY A 40 17.01 -2.22 16.39
N SER A 41 17.23 -2.66 15.15
CA SER A 41 16.63 -2.03 13.96
C SER A 41 15.18 -2.45 13.74
N THR A 42 14.42 -1.65 13.00
CA THR A 42 13.12 -2.02 12.47
C THR A 42 13.27 -2.53 11.04
N PHE A 43 12.47 -3.51 10.66
CA PHE A 43 12.43 -4.03 9.29
C PHE A 43 11.02 -4.08 8.76
N ILE A 44 10.85 -3.73 7.49
CA ILE A 44 9.68 -4.10 6.71
C ILE A 44 10.13 -4.76 5.42
N THR A 45 9.38 -5.74 4.96
CA THR A 45 9.52 -6.28 3.59
C THR A 45 8.33 -5.86 2.76
N TYR A 46 8.53 -5.80 1.47
CA TYR A 46 7.48 -5.53 0.52
C TYR A 46 7.61 -6.46 -0.67
N ALA A 47 6.67 -7.37 -0.81
CA ALA A 47 6.49 -8.18 -2.01
C ALA A 47 5.15 -7.81 -2.64
N ALA A 48 5.21 -7.14 -3.78
CA ALA A 48 4.05 -6.82 -4.60
C ALA A 48 4.01 -7.80 -5.78
N ASP A 49 3.04 -8.69 -5.78
CA ASP A 49 2.88 -9.67 -6.84
C ASP A 49 1.98 -9.07 -7.94
N SER A 50 2.56 -8.86 -9.12
CA SER A 50 1.84 -8.30 -10.26
C SER A 50 2.27 -8.99 -11.55
N HIS A 51 1.33 -9.18 -12.47
CA HIS A 51 1.60 -9.67 -13.83
C HIS A 51 2.02 -8.55 -14.80
N THR A 52 1.86 -7.31 -14.43
CA THR A 52 2.02 -6.15 -15.31
C THR A 52 3.00 -5.09 -14.80
N LEU A 53 3.18 -4.98 -13.49
CA LEU A 53 4.09 -4.02 -12.89
C LEU A 53 5.49 -4.65 -12.70
N TYR A 54 6.52 -3.85 -12.89
CA TYR A 54 7.91 -4.24 -12.65
C TYR A 54 8.40 -3.66 -11.33
N GLY A 55 9.21 -4.44 -10.61
CA GLY A 55 9.98 -3.92 -9.49
C GLY A 55 11.05 -2.96 -10.00
N GLU A 56 10.85 -1.67 -9.82
CA GLU A 56 11.77 -0.62 -10.23
C GLU A 56 12.31 0.14 -9.02
N LEU A 57 13.62 0.31 -8.95
CA LEU A 57 14.24 1.17 -7.95
C LEU A 57 14.27 2.61 -8.49
N TYR A 58 13.26 3.37 -8.19
CA TYR A 58 13.20 4.79 -8.54
C TYR A 58 13.79 5.68 -7.47
N TYR A 59 14.30 6.84 -7.89
CA TYR A 59 14.82 7.89 -7.04
C TYR A 59 14.10 9.20 -7.29
N ARG A 60 13.57 9.79 -6.23
CA ARG A 60 13.00 11.14 -6.22
C ARG A 60 13.86 12.02 -5.36
N ARG A 61 14.51 13.00 -5.98
CA ARG A 61 15.40 13.93 -5.28
C ARG A 61 14.59 14.89 -4.41
N ALA A 62 15.18 15.26 -3.25
CA ALA A 62 14.68 16.39 -2.45
C ALA A 62 14.65 17.67 -3.30
N ALA A 63 13.63 18.47 -3.14
CA ALA A 63 13.42 19.68 -3.91
C ALA A 63 12.75 20.78 -3.10
N THR A 64 12.86 22.02 -3.60
CA THR A 64 12.18 23.19 -3.06
C THR A 64 11.27 23.76 -4.14
N PHE A 65 10.05 24.07 -3.77
CA PHE A 65 9.02 24.59 -4.66
C PHE A 65 8.50 25.94 -4.17
N PRO A 66 8.16 26.88 -5.06
CA PRO A 66 7.45 28.09 -4.68
C PRO A 66 6.12 27.76 -4.00
N LYS A 67 5.71 28.58 -3.05
CA LYS A 67 4.38 28.47 -2.41
C LYS A 67 3.27 28.53 -3.45
N GLY A 68 2.27 27.66 -3.31
CA GLY A 68 1.16 27.54 -4.24
C GLY A 68 1.48 26.74 -5.50
N THR A 69 2.65 26.09 -5.58
CA THR A 69 2.93 25.12 -6.64
C THR A 69 1.92 23.97 -6.59
N MET A 70 1.38 23.58 -7.75
CA MET A 70 0.48 22.43 -7.85
C MET A 70 1.25 21.22 -8.33
N PHE A 71 0.93 20.05 -7.74
CA PHE A 71 1.47 18.76 -8.11
C PHE A 71 0.36 17.90 -8.73
N THR A 72 0.61 17.36 -9.93
CA THR A 72 -0.32 16.44 -10.59
C THR A 72 -0.14 15.03 -10.06
N VAL A 73 -1.17 14.47 -9.47
CA VAL A 73 -1.22 13.08 -9.02
C VAL A 73 -1.52 12.19 -10.23
N ILE A 74 -0.67 11.19 -10.41
CA ILE A 74 -0.79 10.21 -11.49
C ILE A 74 -1.13 8.87 -10.85
N ASP A 75 -2.22 8.27 -11.30
CA ASP A 75 -2.64 6.93 -10.87
C ASP A 75 -1.51 5.91 -11.09
N TRP A 76 -1.14 5.24 -10.04
CA TRP A 76 0.02 4.34 -10.02
C TRP A 76 -0.12 3.19 -11.03
N ASP A 77 -1.30 2.62 -11.14
CA ASP A 77 -1.55 1.45 -11.97
C ASP A 77 -1.75 1.79 -13.45
N SER A 78 -2.49 2.84 -13.76
CA SER A 78 -2.85 3.19 -15.13
C SER A 78 -1.99 4.29 -15.75
N GLY A 79 -1.23 5.03 -14.96
CA GLY A 79 -0.46 6.19 -15.41
C GLY A 79 -1.31 7.41 -15.80
N ARG A 80 -2.61 7.42 -15.51
CA ARG A 80 -3.52 8.52 -15.85
C ARG A 80 -3.48 9.63 -14.79
N PRO A 81 -3.59 10.90 -15.17
CA PRO A 81 -3.73 11.98 -14.19
C PRO A 81 -5.08 11.87 -13.48
N LEU A 82 -5.06 11.90 -12.14
CA LEU A 82 -6.24 11.89 -11.28
C LEU A 82 -6.68 13.30 -10.89
N GLY A 83 -5.73 14.22 -10.76
CA GLY A 83 -6.01 15.59 -10.37
C GLY A 83 -4.77 16.30 -9.85
N GLN A 84 -4.95 17.42 -9.17
CA GLN A 84 -3.87 18.21 -8.61
C GLN A 84 -4.05 18.43 -7.11
N ILE A 85 -2.93 18.44 -6.40
CA ILE A 85 -2.85 18.79 -4.98
C ILE A 85 -1.84 19.91 -4.78
N GLU A 86 -1.91 20.62 -3.67
CA GLU A 86 -0.89 21.61 -3.32
C GLU A 86 0.44 20.89 -2.98
N GLN A 87 1.52 21.35 -3.61
CA GLN A 87 2.86 20.87 -3.31
C GLN A 87 3.41 21.61 -2.08
N VAL A 88 4.03 20.84 -1.18
CA VAL A 88 4.78 21.45 -0.05
C VAL A 88 6.01 22.18 -0.56
N GLU A 89 6.44 23.22 0.16
CA GLU A 89 7.61 24.02 -0.24
C GLU A 89 8.91 23.21 -0.25
N HIS A 90 9.02 22.17 0.58
CA HIS A 90 10.18 21.29 0.66
C HIS A 90 9.78 19.82 0.67
N THR A 91 10.42 19.03 -0.19
CA THR A 91 10.26 17.57 -0.22
C THR A 91 11.56 16.88 0.16
N TYR A 92 11.44 15.68 0.76
CA TYR A 92 12.59 14.83 1.08
C TYR A 92 12.94 13.91 -0.07
N SER A 93 14.22 13.45 -0.10
CA SER A 93 14.67 12.43 -1.05
C SER A 93 14.03 11.08 -0.74
N VAL A 94 13.60 10.37 -1.78
CA VAL A 94 13.00 9.03 -1.68
C VAL A 94 13.72 8.08 -2.63
N VAL A 95 14.10 6.90 -2.14
CA VAL A 95 14.61 5.79 -2.95
C VAL A 95 13.70 4.59 -2.75
N GLY A 96 13.06 4.15 -3.82
CA GLY A 96 12.02 3.11 -3.72
C GLY A 96 10.97 3.50 -2.68
N ASN A 97 10.81 2.67 -1.65
CA ASN A 97 9.83 2.84 -0.59
C ASN A 97 10.42 3.41 0.73
N MET A 98 11.57 4.06 0.67
CA MET A 98 12.25 4.67 1.83
C MET A 98 12.72 6.09 1.55
N ASN A 99 12.66 6.97 2.55
CA ASN A 99 13.19 8.33 2.45
C ASN A 99 14.50 8.52 3.24
N GLU A 100 15.12 9.69 3.11
CA GLU A 100 16.39 10.07 3.77
C GLU A 100 16.33 10.12 5.31
N HIS A 101 15.13 10.06 5.90
CA HIS A 101 14.92 9.96 7.35
C HIS A 101 14.72 8.52 7.82
N GLN A 102 14.97 7.52 6.96
CA GLN A 102 14.75 6.10 7.24
C GLN A 102 13.27 5.76 7.52
N LEU A 103 12.35 6.59 7.06
CA LEU A 103 10.93 6.27 7.02
C LEU A 103 10.69 5.39 5.81
N ALA A 104 10.04 4.24 6.00
CA ALA A 104 9.69 3.30 4.95
C ALA A 104 8.18 3.01 4.96
N ILE A 105 7.56 2.94 3.79
CA ILE A 105 6.14 2.64 3.62
C ILE A 105 5.98 1.59 2.53
N SER A 106 5.21 0.55 2.81
CA SER A 106 4.79 -0.47 1.84
C SER A 106 3.30 -0.77 2.01
N GLU A 107 2.74 -1.61 1.16
CA GLU A 107 1.31 -1.92 1.20
C GLU A 107 0.98 -3.36 0.79
N THR A 108 -0.27 -3.74 1.01
CA THR A 108 -0.94 -4.87 0.38
C THR A 108 -2.42 -4.51 0.14
N THR A 109 -2.89 -4.70 -1.08
CA THR A 109 -4.28 -4.45 -1.45
C THR A 109 -5.19 -5.56 -0.93
N TYR A 110 -6.24 -5.25 -0.18
CA TYR A 110 -7.25 -6.22 0.22
C TYR A 110 -8.59 -6.07 -0.53
N GLY A 111 -8.72 -5.05 -1.37
CA GLY A 111 -9.93 -4.77 -2.13
C GLY A 111 -11.05 -4.22 -1.24
N GLY A 112 -11.92 -5.06 -0.77
CA GLY A 112 -13.08 -4.67 0.03
C GLY A 112 -14.36 -4.61 -0.79
N ARG A 113 -15.29 -3.77 -0.39
CA ARG A 113 -16.58 -3.60 -1.06
C ARG A 113 -16.43 -2.66 -2.25
N PRO A 114 -16.74 -3.07 -3.50
CA PRO A 114 -16.52 -2.24 -4.70
C PRO A 114 -17.24 -0.89 -4.65
N GLU A 115 -18.37 -0.79 -3.98
CA GLU A 115 -19.13 0.46 -3.82
C GLU A 115 -18.42 1.50 -2.93
N LEU A 116 -17.36 1.11 -2.21
CA LEU A 116 -16.52 1.99 -1.41
C LEU A 116 -15.28 2.48 -2.17
N GLU A 117 -15.03 1.95 -3.37
CA GLU A 117 -13.91 2.39 -4.19
C GLU A 117 -14.03 3.85 -4.59
N GLY A 118 -12.89 4.44 -4.67
CA GLY A 118 -12.60 5.82 -4.64
C GLY A 118 -13.20 6.78 -5.61
N GLN A 119 -13.47 7.94 -5.05
CA GLN A 119 -13.96 9.15 -5.71
C GLN A 119 -13.00 10.32 -5.43
N GLY A 120 -11.70 10.06 -5.40
CA GLY A 120 -10.73 11.05 -5.01
C GLY A 120 -9.61 11.28 -6.02
N VAL A 121 -8.63 12.04 -5.59
CA VAL A 121 -7.44 12.39 -6.37
C VAL A 121 -6.22 11.55 -5.92
N ILE A 122 -6.26 10.96 -4.73
CA ILE A 122 -5.12 10.25 -4.13
C ILE A 122 -5.32 8.75 -4.25
N ASP A 123 -4.52 8.09 -5.08
CA ASP A 123 -4.40 6.64 -5.14
C ASP A 123 -3.38 6.11 -4.10
N TYR A 124 -3.40 4.80 -3.86
CA TYR A 124 -2.54 4.17 -2.84
C TYR A 124 -1.05 4.37 -3.11
N GLY A 125 -0.61 4.19 -4.35
CA GLY A 125 0.80 4.30 -4.73
C GLY A 125 1.30 5.73 -4.64
N SER A 126 0.52 6.71 -5.12
CA SER A 126 0.82 8.12 -4.96
C SER A 126 0.86 8.53 -3.49
N LEU A 127 -0.04 8.00 -2.67
CA LEU A 127 -0.08 8.28 -1.23
C LEU A 127 1.22 7.88 -0.54
N ILE A 128 1.80 6.72 -0.90
CA ILE A 128 3.07 6.24 -0.36
C ILE A 128 4.20 7.24 -0.60
N TYR A 129 4.49 7.56 -1.87
CA TYR A 129 5.66 8.41 -2.14
C TYR A 129 5.43 9.87 -1.74
N ILE A 130 4.19 10.39 -1.78
CA ILE A 130 3.88 11.73 -1.31
C ILE A 130 4.09 11.81 0.20
N ALA A 131 3.65 10.82 0.97
CA ALA A 131 3.89 10.75 2.40
C ALA A 131 5.39 10.65 2.71
N LEU A 132 6.15 9.82 1.99
CA LEU A 132 7.61 9.72 2.13
C LEU A 132 8.32 11.05 1.83
N GLN A 133 7.85 11.82 0.85
CA GLN A 133 8.40 13.12 0.52
C GLN A 133 8.09 14.24 1.55
N ARG A 134 7.10 14.01 2.43
CA ARG A 134 6.56 15.04 3.33
C ARG A 134 6.73 14.74 4.82
N SER A 135 7.23 13.54 5.19
CA SER A 135 7.27 13.06 6.57
C SER A 135 8.64 12.56 6.99
N LYS A 136 8.98 12.70 8.29
CA LYS A 136 10.23 12.24 8.89
C LYS A 136 10.05 11.04 9.83
N SER A 137 8.82 10.73 10.20
CA SER A 137 8.51 9.66 11.14
C SER A 137 7.24 8.92 10.73
N ALA A 138 7.03 7.73 11.27
CA ALA A 138 5.84 6.93 11.01
C ALA A 138 4.54 7.67 11.42
N ARG A 139 4.55 8.34 12.56
CA ARG A 139 3.37 9.11 13.03
C ARG A 139 3.05 10.30 12.14
N GLU A 140 4.09 11.02 11.69
CA GLU A 140 3.93 12.13 10.76
C GLU A 140 3.40 11.64 9.41
N ALA A 141 3.89 10.48 8.92
CA ALA A 141 3.37 9.88 7.70
C ALA A 141 1.89 9.51 7.80
N ILE A 142 1.46 8.89 8.89
CA ILE A 142 0.05 8.59 9.15
C ILE A 142 -0.80 9.88 9.11
N GLN A 143 -0.35 10.95 9.75
CA GLN A 143 -1.05 12.22 9.73
C GLN A 143 -1.14 12.81 8.31
N VAL A 144 0.00 12.86 7.59
CA VAL A 144 0.04 13.36 6.20
C VAL A 144 -0.87 12.53 5.29
N MET A 145 -0.84 11.20 5.40
CA MET A 145 -1.69 10.32 4.59
C MET A 145 -3.18 10.57 4.85
N THR A 146 -3.56 10.70 6.11
CA THR A 146 -4.96 10.93 6.48
C THR A 146 -5.47 12.32 6.11
N ASP A 147 -4.63 13.35 6.26
CA ASP A 147 -4.97 14.72 5.85
C ASP A 147 -5.15 14.82 4.34
N LEU A 148 -4.24 14.22 3.56
CA LEU A 148 -4.33 14.19 2.09
C LEU A 148 -5.62 13.54 1.60
N VAL A 149 -5.97 12.37 2.13
CA VAL A 149 -7.20 11.69 1.69
C VAL A 149 -8.46 12.40 2.19
N GLN A 150 -8.39 13.06 3.34
CA GLN A 150 -9.51 13.88 3.84
C GLN A 150 -9.73 15.12 2.98
N GLU A 151 -8.66 15.75 2.50
CA GLU A 151 -8.73 16.97 1.70
C GLU A 151 -9.02 16.70 0.22
N TYR A 152 -8.35 15.69 -0.37
CA TYR A 152 -8.41 15.43 -1.82
C TYR A 152 -9.21 14.19 -2.19
N GLY A 153 -9.62 13.38 -1.22
CA GLY A 153 -10.32 12.11 -1.42
C GLY A 153 -9.38 10.96 -1.77
N TYR A 154 -9.82 9.74 -1.43
CA TYR A 154 -9.09 8.51 -1.69
C TYR A 154 -9.66 7.80 -2.91
N TYR A 155 -8.81 7.40 -3.85
CA TYR A 155 -9.20 6.85 -5.15
C TYR A 155 -9.21 5.32 -5.21
N SER A 156 -8.32 4.65 -4.47
CA SER A 156 -8.12 3.21 -4.59
C SER A 156 -9.14 2.36 -3.81
N SER A 157 -9.08 1.07 -4.00
CA SER A 157 -9.74 0.05 -3.17
C SER A 157 -9.14 0.01 -1.75
N GLY A 158 -9.49 -0.99 -0.95
CA GLY A 158 -8.96 -1.11 0.41
C GLY A 158 -7.50 -1.52 0.44
N GLU A 159 -6.71 -0.83 1.27
CA GLU A 159 -5.26 -1.02 1.41
C GLU A 159 -4.84 -1.18 2.87
N SER A 160 -3.88 -2.09 3.08
CA SER A 160 -3.13 -2.21 4.32
C SER A 160 -1.72 -1.66 4.12
N PHE A 161 -1.42 -0.52 4.72
CA PHE A 161 -0.09 0.08 4.69
C PHE A 161 0.75 -0.41 5.86
N THR A 162 2.01 -0.74 5.60
CA THR A 162 3.05 -0.85 6.62
C THR A 162 3.84 0.45 6.65
N ILE A 163 3.99 1.04 7.83
CA ILE A 163 4.70 2.31 8.01
C ILE A 163 5.72 2.12 9.13
N ALA A 164 7.01 2.30 8.82
CA ALA A 164 8.09 2.09 9.77
C ALA A 164 9.10 3.24 9.75
N ASP A 165 9.51 3.64 10.94
CA ASP A 165 10.70 4.48 11.15
C ASP A 165 11.69 3.74 12.09
N PRO A 166 12.87 4.29 12.41
CA PRO A 166 13.83 3.60 13.29
C PRO A 166 13.33 3.29 14.70
N ARG A 167 12.16 3.77 15.11
CA ARG A 167 11.63 3.65 16.48
C ARG A 167 10.37 2.82 16.55
N GLU A 168 9.51 2.90 15.53
CA GLU A 168 8.14 2.38 15.55
C GLU A 168 7.78 1.72 14.24
N VAL A 169 6.92 0.70 14.33
CA VAL A 169 6.31 0.02 13.19
C VAL A 169 4.80 0.03 13.36
N TRP A 170 4.07 0.36 12.30
CA TRP A 170 2.62 0.49 12.26
C TRP A 170 2.02 -0.29 11.11
N VAL A 171 0.83 -0.81 11.31
CA VAL A 171 -0.09 -1.22 10.24
C VAL A 171 -1.23 -0.21 10.21
N MET A 172 -1.54 0.30 9.02
CA MET A 172 -2.67 1.20 8.79
C MET A 172 -3.54 0.62 7.69
N GLU A 173 -4.81 0.41 7.98
CA GLU A 173 -5.79 0.01 6.97
C GLU A 173 -6.65 1.19 6.57
N MET A 174 -6.96 1.28 5.28
CA MET A 174 -7.71 2.40 4.71
C MET A 174 -8.63 1.90 3.60
N ILE A 175 -9.85 2.44 3.55
CA ILE A 175 -10.81 2.22 2.48
C ILE A 175 -11.63 3.49 2.24
N GLY A 176 -12.03 3.73 1.00
CA GLY A 176 -12.89 4.85 0.64
C GLY A 176 -14.26 4.79 1.33
N LYS A 177 -14.97 5.91 1.29
CA LYS A 177 -16.32 6.06 1.89
C LYS A 177 -17.45 5.86 0.87
N GLY A 178 -17.10 5.54 -0.38
CA GLY A 178 -18.06 5.36 -1.48
C GLY A 178 -18.37 6.64 -2.25
N VAL A 179 -19.25 6.50 -3.22
CA VAL A 179 -19.58 7.54 -4.20
C VAL A 179 -20.11 8.80 -3.52
N GLY A 180 -19.54 9.94 -3.90
CA GLY A 180 -19.96 11.26 -3.40
C GLY A 180 -19.48 11.61 -1.98
N VAL A 181 -18.75 10.74 -1.30
CA VAL A 181 -18.24 10.99 0.06
C VAL A 181 -16.72 11.09 0.03
N LYS A 182 -16.19 12.30 0.22
CA LYS A 182 -14.75 12.54 0.28
C LYS A 182 -14.10 11.94 1.53
N GLY A 183 -12.84 11.56 1.40
CA GLY A 183 -12.04 10.99 2.50
C GLY A 183 -12.03 9.47 2.51
N ALA A 184 -11.49 8.91 3.58
CA ALA A 184 -11.41 7.48 3.81
C ALA A 184 -11.82 7.12 5.24
N VAL A 185 -12.22 5.87 5.46
CA VAL A 185 -12.23 5.24 6.77
C VAL A 185 -10.88 4.57 6.96
N TRP A 186 -10.28 4.75 8.10
CA TRP A 186 -8.96 4.19 8.38
C TRP A 186 -8.77 3.85 9.86
N VAL A 187 -7.84 2.95 10.11
CA VAL A 187 -7.35 2.60 11.43
C VAL A 187 -5.83 2.41 11.35
N ALA A 188 -5.10 2.87 12.35
CA ALA A 188 -3.66 2.65 12.45
C ALA A 188 -3.33 2.04 13.82
N VAL A 189 -2.58 0.93 13.80
CA VAL A 189 -2.20 0.17 15.00
C VAL A 189 -0.69 0.06 15.07
N ARG A 190 -0.11 0.52 16.18
CA ARG A 190 1.31 0.35 16.46
C ARG A 190 1.58 -1.10 16.83
N ILE A 191 2.59 -1.70 16.21
CA ILE A 191 3.06 -3.03 16.57
C ILE A 191 3.93 -2.91 17.83
N PRO A 192 3.71 -3.71 18.88
CA PRO A 192 4.54 -3.71 20.07
C PRO A 192 6.02 -3.99 19.80
N ASP A 193 6.92 -3.41 20.57
CA ASP A 193 8.37 -3.36 20.28
C ASP A 193 9.09 -4.72 20.28
N ASP A 194 8.47 -5.76 20.78
CA ASP A 194 9.02 -7.13 20.87
C ASP A 194 8.32 -8.11 19.91
N CYS A 195 7.57 -7.59 18.94
CA CYS A 195 6.74 -8.39 18.06
C CYS A 195 7.22 -8.40 16.61
N ILE A 196 6.91 -9.52 15.94
CA ILE A 196 6.90 -9.65 14.48
C ILE A 196 5.44 -9.72 14.03
N SER A 197 5.13 -9.07 12.94
CA SER A 197 3.81 -9.12 12.31
C SER A 197 3.94 -9.38 10.83
N ALA A 198 2.85 -9.77 10.20
CA ALA A 198 2.75 -9.91 8.75
C ALA A 198 1.34 -9.60 8.31
N HIS A 199 1.17 -9.15 7.08
CA HIS A 199 -0.11 -9.05 6.41
C HIS A 199 0.01 -9.39 4.93
N ALA A 200 -1.10 -9.75 4.34
CA ALA A 200 -1.25 -10.06 2.93
C ALA A 200 -2.54 -9.37 2.41
N ASN A 201 -3.08 -9.82 1.29
CA ASN A 201 -4.26 -9.19 0.66
C ASN A 201 -5.57 -9.48 1.42
N GLN A 202 -5.61 -9.18 2.70
CA GLN A 202 -6.78 -9.35 3.56
C GLN A 202 -6.82 -8.23 4.60
N ALA A 203 -8.01 -7.63 4.79
CA ALA A 203 -8.26 -6.72 5.91
C ALA A 203 -8.19 -7.48 7.25
N ARG A 204 -7.82 -6.82 8.31
CA ARG A 204 -7.70 -7.36 9.68
C ARG A 204 -8.87 -6.96 10.56
#